data_59735745311bd34e598bcb152e4cdb09
#
_entry.id   59735745311bd34e598bcb152e4cdb09
#
_cell.length_a   1.000
_cell.length_b   1.000
_cell.length_c   1.000
_cell.angle_alpha   90.00
_cell.angle_beta   90.00
_cell.angle_gamma   90.00
#
_symmetry.space_group_name_H-M   'P 1'
#
loop_
_entity.id
_entity.type
_entity.pdbx_description
1 polymer ?
#
loop_
_entity_poly.entity_id
_entity_poly.type
_entity_poly.pdbx_seq_one_letter_code
_entity_poly.pdbx_strand_id
1 'polypeptide(L)'
;MTADAPLDSQLLYLEDLVPGQRWLSGTCPVDEAAIRAFAEQFDPQPFHLDPAAAQSTFFEGLAASGWHTAALTMRLLVTGGLRLAGGLIGTGGTLSWPKPTRPGDVLRVETEVVEVRPSRSRADRGMATFRCSTLNERNEVVQLFMGNLLVWRRKAP
;
A
#
# COMPACT_ATOMS: atom_id res chain seq x y z
N MET A 1 13.50 -33.17 6.15
CA MET A 1 13.24 -31.80 6.71
C MET A 1 14.09 -30.84 5.92
N THR A 2 13.53 -30.32 4.84
CA THR A 2 14.12 -29.26 4.04
C THR A 2 13.62 -27.94 4.62
N ALA A 3 14.51 -27.20 5.27
CA ALA A 3 14.23 -25.85 5.71
C ALA A 3 13.95 -25.00 4.47
N ASP A 4 12.74 -24.44 4.41
CA ASP A 4 12.43 -23.38 3.48
C ASP A 4 13.43 -22.24 3.68
N ALA A 5 14.28 -22.03 2.68
CA ALA A 5 15.09 -20.83 2.62
C ALA A 5 14.12 -19.64 2.54
N PRO A 6 14.35 -18.54 3.29
CA PRO A 6 13.48 -17.40 3.21
C PRO A 6 13.48 -16.87 1.76
N LEU A 7 12.27 -16.66 1.22
CA LEU A 7 11.98 -16.03 -0.07
C LEU A 7 12.49 -14.56 -0.17
N ASP A 8 13.49 -14.20 0.61
CA ASP A 8 13.76 -12.86 1.09
C ASP A 8 14.93 -12.13 0.42
N SER A 9 15.40 -12.54 -0.75
CA SER A 9 16.49 -11.78 -1.37
C SER A 9 16.38 -11.55 -2.88
N GLN A 10 15.42 -12.14 -3.56
CA GLN A 10 15.36 -12.02 -5.00
C GLN A 10 14.44 -10.88 -5.46
N LEU A 11 15.02 -9.90 -6.18
CA LEU A 11 14.25 -8.87 -6.86
C LEU A 11 13.39 -9.50 -7.96
N LEU A 12 12.12 -9.11 -8.02
CA LEU A 12 11.16 -9.57 -9.01
C LEU A 12 11.20 -8.68 -10.25
N TYR A 13 11.12 -9.31 -11.39
CA TYR A 13 11.01 -8.68 -12.70
C TYR A 13 9.64 -9.01 -13.31
N LEU A 14 9.34 -8.41 -14.45
CA LEU A 14 8.05 -8.60 -15.12
C LEU A 14 7.75 -10.08 -15.39
N GLU A 15 8.77 -10.85 -15.75
CA GLU A 15 8.66 -12.29 -16.05
C GLU A 15 8.32 -13.14 -14.83
N ASP A 16 8.56 -12.63 -13.62
CA ASP A 16 8.27 -13.33 -12.37
C ASP A 16 6.83 -13.10 -11.88
N LEU A 17 6.13 -12.15 -12.49
CA LEU A 17 4.80 -11.76 -12.08
C LEU A 17 3.72 -12.54 -12.84
N VAL A 18 2.82 -13.16 -12.08
CA VAL A 18 1.68 -13.92 -12.61
C VAL A 18 0.41 -13.45 -11.93
N PRO A 19 -0.67 -13.14 -12.67
CA PRO A 19 -1.96 -12.78 -12.06
C PRO A 19 -2.39 -13.80 -11.00
N GLY A 20 -2.85 -13.29 -9.86
CA GLY A 20 -3.25 -14.10 -8.71
C GLY A 20 -2.16 -14.30 -7.65
N GLN A 21 -0.91 -14.00 -7.94
CA GLN A 21 0.15 -13.99 -6.90
C GLN A 21 -0.17 -12.96 -5.82
N ARG A 22 0.16 -13.29 -4.57
CA ARG A 22 -0.13 -12.45 -3.40
C ARG A 22 1.06 -12.31 -2.48
N TRP A 23 1.16 -11.15 -1.85
CA TRP A 23 2.13 -10.82 -0.80
C TRP A 23 1.41 -10.18 0.36
N LEU A 24 1.93 -10.44 1.56
CA LEU A 24 1.49 -9.81 2.80
C LEU A 24 2.64 -8.98 3.36
N SER A 25 2.34 -7.74 3.73
CA SER A 25 3.31 -6.87 4.40
C SER A 25 3.48 -7.24 5.88
N GLY A 26 4.47 -6.64 6.53
CA GLY A 26 4.49 -6.50 7.98
C GLY A 26 3.35 -5.60 8.47
N THR A 27 3.36 -5.27 9.75
CA THR A 27 2.33 -4.44 10.38
C THR A 27 2.85 -3.06 10.76
N CYS A 28 1.95 -2.08 10.82
CA CYS A 28 2.25 -0.71 11.24
C CYS A 28 1.16 -0.21 12.19
N PRO A 29 1.48 0.04 13.45
CA PRO A 29 0.53 0.68 14.37
C PRO A 29 0.33 2.15 13.99
N VAL A 30 -0.89 2.63 14.17
CA VAL A 30 -1.28 4.03 13.90
C VAL A 30 -1.55 4.72 15.22
N ASP A 31 -0.71 5.65 15.62
CA ASP A 31 -0.92 6.42 16.84
C ASP A 31 -1.54 7.80 16.55
N GLU A 32 -2.20 8.35 17.57
CA GLU A 32 -2.87 9.65 17.50
C GLU A 32 -1.90 10.78 17.17
N ALA A 33 -0.70 10.77 17.74
CA ALA A 33 0.28 11.81 17.53
C ALA A 33 0.73 11.85 16.05
N ALA A 34 0.92 10.69 15.44
CA ALA A 34 1.28 10.58 14.01
C ALA A 34 0.13 11.06 13.11
N ILE A 35 -1.12 10.72 13.44
CA ILE A 35 -2.31 11.21 12.71
C ILE A 35 -2.33 12.73 12.70
N ARG A 36 -2.18 13.36 13.86
CA ARG A 36 -2.23 14.82 14.01
C ARG A 36 -1.04 15.50 13.33
N ALA A 37 0.17 14.98 13.51
CA ALA A 37 1.37 15.52 12.88
C ALA A 37 1.30 15.52 11.35
N PHE A 38 0.80 14.44 10.76
CA PHE A 38 0.55 14.38 9.32
C PHE A 38 -0.49 15.41 8.89
N ALA A 39 -1.60 15.49 9.62
CA ALA A 39 -2.69 16.41 9.30
C ALA A 39 -2.27 17.88 9.41
N GLU A 40 -1.53 18.25 10.44
CA GLU A 40 -1.00 19.62 10.60
C GLU A 40 -0.19 20.07 9.39
N GLN A 41 0.53 19.15 8.78
CA GLN A 41 1.40 19.46 7.65
C GLN A 41 0.68 19.40 6.30
N PHE A 42 -0.24 18.44 6.10
CA PHE A 42 -0.76 18.10 4.77
C PHE A 42 -2.27 18.12 4.62
N ASP A 43 -3.04 18.04 5.71
CA ASP A 43 -4.52 17.95 5.67
C ASP A 43 -5.11 18.51 6.97
N PRO A 44 -4.97 19.84 7.23
CA PRO A 44 -5.31 20.43 8.51
C PRO A 44 -6.83 20.63 8.68
N GLN A 45 -7.57 19.53 8.73
CA GLN A 45 -9.01 19.53 8.96
C GLN A 45 -9.32 19.08 10.40
N PRO A 46 -10.39 19.64 11.04
CA PRO A 46 -10.69 19.38 12.46
C PRO A 46 -10.77 17.90 12.82
N PHE A 47 -11.36 17.07 11.99
CA PHE A 47 -11.55 15.63 12.24
C PHE A 47 -10.24 14.82 12.14
N HIS A 48 -9.14 15.44 11.70
CA HIS A 48 -7.80 14.84 11.70
C HIS A 48 -6.87 15.46 12.75
N LEU A 49 -7.29 16.57 13.36
CA LEU A 49 -6.45 17.37 14.27
C LEU A 49 -6.90 17.29 15.74
N ASP A 50 -8.20 17.30 16.00
CA ASP A 50 -8.77 17.45 17.33
C ASP A 50 -9.78 16.35 17.63
N PRO A 51 -9.46 15.41 18.56
CA PRO A 51 -10.39 14.34 18.93
C PRO A 51 -11.74 14.83 19.43
N ALA A 52 -11.79 15.95 20.16
CA ALA A 52 -13.04 16.50 20.69
C ALA A 52 -13.89 17.10 19.58
N ALA A 53 -13.30 17.91 18.71
CA ALA A 53 -13.98 18.48 17.54
C ALA A 53 -14.46 17.40 16.57
N ALA A 54 -13.71 16.32 16.41
CA ALA A 54 -14.02 15.22 15.51
C ALA A 54 -15.32 14.48 15.87
N GLN A 55 -15.74 14.50 17.16
CA GLN A 55 -16.94 13.79 17.63
C GLN A 55 -18.23 14.26 16.94
N SER A 56 -18.32 15.54 16.59
CA SER A 56 -19.49 16.13 15.93
C SER A 56 -19.40 16.14 14.41
N THR A 57 -18.41 15.48 13.84
CA THR A 57 -18.19 15.39 12.38
C THR A 57 -18.72 14.08 11.81
N PHE A 58 -18.71 13.97 10.48
CA PHE A 58 -19.01 12.72 9.76
C PHE A 58 -18.27 11.50 10.31
N PHE A 59 -17.04 11.69 10.81
CA PHE A 59 -16.21 10.58 11.32
C PHE A 59 -16.57 10.15 12.75
N GLU A 60 -17.34 10.95 13.49
CA GLU A 60 -17.74 10.65 14.88
C GLU A 60 -16.53 10.32 15.81
N GLY A 61 -15.39 10.93 15.55
CA GLY A 61 -14.14 10.73 16.27
C GLY A 61 -12.94 11.00 15.38
N LEU A 62 -11.76 11.05 15.98
CA LEU A 62 -10.51 11.31 15.23
C LEU A 62 -10.28 10.21 14.20
N ALA A 63 -10.02 10.62 12.97
CA ALA A 63 -9.64 9.75 11.87
C ALA A 63 -8.34 10.24 11.23
N ALA A 64 -7.51 9.32 10.76
CA ALA A 64 -6.37 9.66 9.95
C ALA A 64 -6.84 10.24 8.60
N SER A 65 -6.11 11.21 8.06
CA SER A 65 -6.27 11.60 6.66
C SER A 65 -6.14 10.38 5.75
N GLY A 66 -6.97 10.29 4.73
CA GLY A 66 -6.82 9.25 3.71
C GLY A 66 -5.42 9.25 3.08
N TRP A 67 -4.82 10.41 2.92
CA TRP A 67 -3.44 10.55 2.43
C TRP A 67 -2.40 10.04 3.42
N HIS A 68 -2.66 10.13 4.72
CA HIS A 68 -1.83 9.48 5.73
C HIS A 68 -1.91 7.96 5.62
N THR A 69 -3.12 7.41 5.50
CA THR A 69 -3.33 5.99 5.25
C THR A 69 -2.61 5.53 3.97
N ALA A 70 -2.66 6.33 2.90
CA ALA A 70 -1.95 6.05 1.66
C ALA A 70 -0.41 6.07 1.84
N ALA A 71 0.12 7.01 2.63
CA ALA A 71 1.55 7.07 2.94
C ALA A 71 2.02 5.86 3.78
N LEU A 72 1.24 5.45 4.77
CA LEU A 72 1.50 4.25 5.57
C LEU A 72 1.43 2.97 4.71
N THR A 73 0.45 2.90 3.81
CA THR A 73 0.34 1.81 2.82
C THR A 73 1.60 1.73 1.96
N MET A 74 2.08 2.86 1.43
CA MET A 74 3.31 2.88 0.64
C MET A 74 4.50 2.40 1.45
N ARG A 75 4.65 2.84 2.69
CA ARG A 75 5.72 2.35 3.58
C ARG A 75 5.67 0.83 3.75
N LEU A 76 4.47 0.27 4.01
CA LEU A 76 4.28 -1.17 4.14
C LEU A 76 4.59 -1.92 2.85
N LEU A 77 4.25 -1.37 1.69
CA LEU A 77 4.57 -1.96 0.39
C LEU A 77 6.08 -2.02 0.15
N VAL A 78 6.80 -0.91 0.36
CA VAL A 78 8.24 -0.83 0.07
C VAL A 78 9.11 -1.57 1.09
N THR A 79 8.61 -1.78 2.30
CA THR A 79 9.28 -2.55 3.36
C THR A 79 8.77 -3.99 3.47
N GLY A 80 7.73 -4.32 2.71
CA GLY A 80 7.08 -5.64 2.71
C GLY A 80 7.69 -6.63 1.71
N GLY A 81 6.95 -7.70 1.43
CA GLY A 81 7.42 -8.82 0.63
C GLY A 81 7.48 -8.60 -0.88
N LEU A 82 6.81 -7.58 -1.43
CA LEU A 82 6.85 -7.28 -2.85
C LEU A 82 8.08 -6.44 -3.19
N ARG A 83 9.11 -7.06 -3.73
CA ARG A 83 10.38 -6.41 -4.05
C ARG A 83 10.62 -6.39 -5.55
N LEU A 84 10.15 -5.35 -6.22
CA LEU A 84 10.38 -5.17 -7.65
C LEU A 84 11.78 -4.61 -7.94
N ALA A 85 12.41 -5.09 -8.99
CA ALA A 85 13.65 -4.52 -9.51
C ALA A 85 13.42 -3.05 -9.89
N GLY A 86 14.27 -2.17 -9.37
CA GLY A 86 14.15 -0.72 -9.58
C GLY A 86 13.11 -0.02 -8.69
N GLY A 87 12.46 -0.73 -7.75
CA GLY A 87 11.48 -0.19 -6.83
C GLY A 87 10.06 -0.11 -7.39
N LEU A 88 9.16 0.48 -6.63
CA LEU A 88 7.75 0.65 -7.00
C LEU A 88 7.57 1.96 -7.77
N ILE A 89 7.48 1.88 -9.09
CA ILE A 89 7.32 3.04 -9.98
C ILE A 89 5.86 3.13 -10.42
N GLY A 90 5.06 3.93 -9.69
CA GLY A 90 3.66 4.13 -9.98
C GLY A 90 3.45 5.04 -11.20
N THR A 91 2.51 4.66 -12.06
CA THR A 91 2.11 5.47 -13.23
C THR A 91 0.68 5.98 -13.12
N GLY A 92 -0.05 5.56 -12.09
CA GLY A 92 -1.42 5.96 -11.82
C GLY A 92 -2.23 4.83 -11.19
N GLY A 93 -3.50 5.08 -10.99
CA GLY A 93 -4.39 4.09 -10.40
C GLY A 93 -5.64 4.72 -9.81
N THR A 94 -6.41 3.91 -9.10
CA THR A 94 -7.59 4.37 -8.34
C THR A 94 -7.40 4.09 -6.86
N LEU A 95 -7.86 5.01 -6.03
CA LEU A 95 -7.73 4.97 -4.59
C LEU A 95 -9.10 5.21 -3.95
N SER A 96 -9.46 4.39 -2.97
CA SER A 96 -10.67 4.57 -2.18
C SER A 96 -10.44 4.20 -0.71
N TRP A 97 -11.24 4.81 0.17
CA TRP A 97 -11.20 4.60 1.61
C TRP A 97 -12.57 4.14 2.10
N PRO A 98 -12.85 2.82 2.10
CA PRO A 98 -14.16 2.28 2.51
C PRO A 98 -14.49 2.53 3.98
N LYS A 99 -13.46 2.59 4.83
CA LYS A 99 -13.57 2.85 6.27
C LYS A 99 -12.48 3.80 6.74
N PRO A 100 -12.74 4.62 7.77
CA PRO A 100 -11.71 5.47 8.34
C PRO A 100 -10.63 4.64 9.06
N THR A 101 -9.39 5.12 8.99
CA THR A 101 -8.30 4.64 9.84
C THR A 101 -8.34 5.39 11.16
N ARG A 102 -8.31 4.67 12.28
CA ARG A 102 -8.46 5.21 13.63
C ARG A 102 -7.15 5.16 14.41
N PRO A 103 -6.99 6.02 15.43
CA PRO A 103 -5.93 5.83 16.41
C PRO A 103 -6.02 4.45 17.05
N GLY A 104 -4.88 3.76 17.15
CA GLY A 104 -4.81 2.41 17.70
C GLY A 104 -5.01 1.29 16.68
N ASP A 105 -5.41 1.59 15.46
CA ASP A 105 -5.42 0.59 14.38
C ASP A 105 -4.02 0.06 14.12
N VAL A 106 -3.93 -1.21 13.74
CA VAL A 106 -2.70 -1.86 13.30
C VAL A 106 -2.90 -2.29 11.85
N LEU A 107 -2.20 -1.60 10.95
CA LEU A 107 -2.37 -1.79 9.51
C LEU A 107 -1.43 -2.85 8.95
N ARG A 108 -1.92 -3.58 7.95
CA ARG A 108 -1.13 -4.41 7.04
C ARG A 108 -1.66 -4.28 5.62
N VAL A 109 -0.87 -4.66 4.64
CA VAL A 109 -1.26 -4.60 3.23
C VAL A 109 -1.22 -6.00 2.62
N GLU A 110 -2.30 -6.38 1.98
CA GLU A 110 -2.39 -7.53 1.08
C GLU A 110 -2.29 -7.03 -0.35
N THR A 111 -1.30 -7.54 -1.09
CA THR A 111 -1.04 -7.15 -2.47
C THR A 111 -1.29 -8.34 -3.39
N GLU A 112 -2.02 -8.13 -4.48
CA GLU A 112 -2.31 -9.14 -5.49
C GLU A 112 -1.98 -8.60 -6.88
N VAL A 113 -1.30 -9.42 -7.71
CA VAL A 113 -1.13 -9.14 -9.15
C VAL A 113 -2.45 -9.37 -9.84
N VAL A 114 -2.98 -8.35 -10.52
CA VAL A 114 -4.23 -8.43 -11.28
C VAL A 114 -3.96 -8.65 -12.77
N GLU A 115 -3.01 -7.93 -13.32
CA GLU A 115 -2.69 -7.97 -14.74
C GLU A 115 -1.20 -7.72 -14.97
N VAL A 116 -0.64 -8.36 -15.98
CA VAL A 116 0.75 -8.16 -16.41
C VAL A 116 0.76 -7.94 -17.92
N ARG A 117 1.34 -6.83 -18.37
CA ARG A 117 1.41 -6.47 -19.80
C ARG A 117 2.82 -6.05 -20.19
N PRO A 118 3.52 -6.79 -21.05
CA PRO A 118 4.76 -6.31 -21.67
C PRO A 118 4.53 -5.02 -22.45
N SER A 119 5.50 -4.11 -22.43
CA SER A 119 5.44 -2.91 -23.28
C SER A 119 5.57 -3.27 -24.75
N ARG A 120 4.77 -2.62 -25.59
CA ARG A 120 4.86 -2.79 -27.06
C ARG A 120 5.99 -1.96 -27.67
N SER A 121 6.38 -0.86 -27.03
CA SER A 121 7.38 0.09 -27.54
C SER A 121 8.74 -0.01 -26.86
N ARG A 122 8.82 -0.67 -25.71
CA ARG A 122 10.03 -0.80 -24.89
C ARG A 122 10.24 -2.26 -24.48
N ALA A 123 11.28 -2.89 -25.04
CA ALA A 123 11.58 -4.29 -24.77
C ALA A 123 12.07 -4.55 -23.33
N ASP A 124 12.54 -3.51 -22.64
CA ASP A 124 13.16 -3.58 -21.32
C ASP A 124 12.18 -3.51 -20.14
N ARG A 125 10.87 -3.33 -20.40
CA ARG A 125 9.86 -3.09 -19.37
C ARG A 125 8.46 -3.52 -19.76
N GLY A 126 7.55 -3.45 -18.79
CA GLY A 126 6.12 -3.57 -19.01
C GLY A 126 5.36 -2.90 -17.89
N MET A 127 4.07 -3.17 -17.83
CA MET A 127 3.16 -2.67 -16.81
C MET A 127 2.55 -3.84 -16.05
N ALA A 128 2.40 -3.68 -14.76
CA ALA A 128 1.62 -4.59 -13.94
C ALA A 128 0.60 -3.81 -13.11
N THR A 129 -0.61 -4.33 -13.03
CA THR A 129 -1.67 -3.79 -12.18
C THR A 129 -1.72 -4.62 -10.90
N PHE A 130 -1.64 -3.93 -9.77
CA PHE A 130 -1.72 -4.52 -8.45
C PHE A 130 -2.98 -4.05 -7.72
N ARG A 131 -3.63 -4.95 -7.01
CA ARG A 131 -4.62 -4.62 -5.99
C ARG A 131 -3.92 -4.63 -4.64
N CYS A 132 -3.90 -3.49 -3.97
CA CYS A 132 -3.34 -3.33 -2.63
C CYS A 132 -4.47 -3.00 -1.65
N SER A 133 -4.82 -3.96 -0.80
CA SER A 133 -5.83 -3.79 0.24
C SER A 133 -5.14 -3.54 1.57
N THR A 134 -5.35 -2.36 2.15
CA THR A 134 -4.87 -2.03 3.49
C THR A 134 -5.96 -2.38 4.50
N LEU A 135 -5.63 -3.26 5.44
CA LEU A 135 -6.55 -3.77 6.45
C LEU A 135 -6.09 -3.36 7.84
N ASN A 136 -7.06 -3.15 8.74
CA ASN A 136 -6.81 -3.01 10.17
C ASN A 136 -6.76 -4.39 10.86
N GLU A 137 -6.54 -4.42 12.17
CA GLU A 137 -6.47 -5.64 12.98
C GLU A 137 -7.79 -6.43 13.04
N ARG A 138 -8.92 -5.80 12.68
CA ARG A 138 -10.24 -6.45 12.57
C ARG A 138 -10.51 -7.01 11.17
N ASN A 139 -9.51 -7.02 10.30
CA ASN A 139 -9.64 -7.43 8.88
C ASN A 139 -10.58 -6.55 8.06
N GLU A 140 -10.80 -5.31 8.48
CA GLU A 140 -11.59 -4.35 7.72
C GLU A 140 -10.69 -3.61 6.72
N VAL A 141 -11.16 -3.47 5.48
CA VAL A 141 -10.46 -2.70 4.46
C VAL A 141 -10.63 -1.21 4.75
N VAL A 142 -9.54 -0.53 5.08
CA VAL A 142 -9.50 0.91 5.30
C VAL A 142 -9.03 1.68 4.06
N GLN A 143 -8.34 1.01 3.14
CA GLN A 143 -7.96 1.55 1.85
C GLN A 143 -7.88 0.46 0.80
N LEU A 144 -8.37 0.76 -0.39
CA LEU A 144 -8.19 -0.05 -1.58
C LEU A 144 -7.49 0.78 -2.65
N PHE A 145 -6.34 0.31 -3.10
CA PHE A 145 -5.57 0.93 -4.18
C PHE A 145 -5.39 -0.06 -5.32
N MET A 146 -5.86 0.32 -6.51
CA MET A 146 -5.58 -0.37 -7.75
C MET A 146 -4.50 0.43 -8.47
N GLY A 147 -3.26 -0.02 -8.36
CA GLY A 147 -2.10 0.70 -8.87
C GLY A 147 -1.50 0.07 -10.12
N ASN A 148 -1.14 0.92 -11.09
CA ASN A 148 -0.38 0.53 -12.27
C ASN A 148 1.09 0.87 -12.04
N LEU A 149 1.94 -0.14 -12.10
CA LEU A 149 3.38 0.00 -11.90
C LEU A 149 4.14 -0.32 -13.18
N LEU A 150 5.14 0.50 -13.46
CA LEU A 150 6.17 0.17 -14.44
C LEU A 150 7.10 -0.87 -13.82
N VAL A 151 7.31 -1.99 -14.50
CA VAL A 151 8.15 -3.09 -14.01
C VAL A 151 9.21 -3.42 -15.06
N TRP A 152 10.45 -3.52 -14.63
CA TRP A 152 11.56 -3.88 -15.49
C TRP A 152 11.52 -5.36 -15.87
N ARG A 153 11.99 -5.65 -17.08
CA ARG A 153 12.28 -6.99 -17.54
C ARG A 153 13.73 -7.36 -17.26
N ARG A 154 14.01 -8.66 -17.10
CA ARG A 154 15.40 -9.12 -17.05
C ARG A 154 16.09 -8.75 -18.36
N LYS A 155 17.34 -8.28 -18.27
CA LYS A 155 18.17 -8.13 -19.45
C LYS A 155 18.37 -9.53 -20.06
N ALA A 156 18.28 -9.60 -21.38
CA ALA A 156 18.68 -10.81 -22.08
C ALA A 156 20.15 -11.11 -21.75
N PRO A 157 20.52 -12.40 -21.60
CA PRO A 157 21.90 -12.80 -21.35
C PRO A 157 22.83 -12.36 -22.47
#